data_dc4ff63230fbe6149fab080458db4b35
#
_entry.id   dc4ff63230fbe6149fab080458db4b35
#
_cell.length_a   1.000
_cell.length_b   1.000
_cell.length_c   1.000
_cell.angle_alpha   90.00
_cell.angle_beta   90.00
_cell.angle_gamma   90.00
#
_symmetry.space_group_name_H-M   'P 1'
#
loop_
_entity.id
_entity.type
_entity.pdbx_description
1 polymer ?
#
loop_
_entity_poly.entity_id
_entity_poly.type
_entity_poly.pdbx_seq_one_letter_code
_entity_poly.pdbx_strand_id
1 'polypeptide(L)'
;MECGSDGTDTYMEMCISDRLIGVNAGIVKSVAENLLKYSPNAIFVVISYPMDTMTYLALKALGLPKNRVIGMGGALDSSRFKYFLSQAIGCNANEVEGMVIGGHGDTTMIPLTRFATYKGMPVANFISAEKLEEVAAATMVGGATLTKLLGTSAWYAPGAAGAFVVESILHDQKKMVPCSVLLEGEYGESDLCIGVPVILGKNGIEKIVELNLNEDEKAKFAASAKAVHGTNAALKEVGAL
;
A
#
# COMPACT_ATOMS: atom_id res chain seq x y z
N MET A 1 15.28 -10.86 24.24
CA MET A 1 14.08 -11.70 24.51
C MET A 1 14.12 -12.85 23.54
N GLU A 2 14.25 -14.08 24.03
CA GLU A 2 14.18 -15.26 23.18
C GLU A 2 12.74 -15.48 22.77
N CYS A 3 12.47 -15.64 21.47
CA CYS A 3 11.16 -16.06 20.96
C CYS A 3 10.89 -17.48 21.47
N GLY A 4 9.96 -17.62 22.40
CA GLY A 4 9.54 -18.90 22.94
C GLY A 4 8.89 -19.79 21.86
N SER A 5 9.14 -21.07 21.95
CA SER A 5 8.75 -22.12 20.98
C SER A 5 7.34 -22.67 21.16
N ASP A 6 6.42 -21.88 21.66
CA ASP A 6 5.03 -22.29 21.88
C ASP A 6 4.12 -21.80 20.73
N GLY A 7 4.28 -22.46 19.65
CA GLY A 7 3.41 -22.85 18.55
C GLY A 7 2.13 -22.05 18.23
N THR A 8 2.13 -20.71 18.32
CA THR A 8 1.08 -19.92 17.68
C THR A 8 1.73 -19.12 16.54
N ASP A 9 1.33 -19.42 15.29
CA ASP A 9 1.80 -18.75 14.06
C ASP A 9 1.82 -17.22 14.18
N THR A 10 0.90 -16.64 14.94
CA THR A 10 0.78 -15.21 15.23
C THR A 10 1.99 -14.61 15.97
N TYR A 11 2.60 -15.35 16.91
CA TYR A 11 3.76 -14.89 17.68
C TYR A 11 5.04 -14.91 16.84
N MET A 12 5.18 -15.91 15.98
CA MET A 12 6.32 -16.03 15.08
C MET A 12 6.26 -14.97 13.98
N GLU A 13 5.09 -14.66 13.44
CA GLU A 13 4.90 -13.55 12.49
C GLU A 13 5.21 -12.19 13.12
N MET A 14 4.81 -11.93 14.35
CA MET A 14 5.13 -10.71 15.10
C MET A 14 6.65 -10.56 15.32
N CYS A 15 7.33 -11.58 15.81
CA CYS A 15 8.79 -11.54 16.03
C CYS A 15 9.60 -11.36 14.73
N ILE A 16 9.15 -11.95 13.62
CA ILE A 16 9.76 -11.77 12.30
C ILE A 16 9.51 -10.34 11.80
N SER A 17 8.31 -9.81 12.01
CA SER A 17 7.91 -8.45 11.63
C SER A 17 8.74 -7.39 12.36
N ASP A 18 8.89 -7.48 13.68
CA ASP A 18 9.63 -6.52 14.49
C ASP A 18 11.13 -6.51 14.15
N ARG A 19 11.72 -7.69 13.96
CA ARG A 19 13.11 -7.81 13.52
C ARG A 19 13.31 -7.22 12.11
N LEU A 20 12.35 -7.45 11.21
CA LEU A 20 12.40 -6.93 9.84
C LEU A 20 12.25 -5.40 9.84
N ILE A 21 11.36 -4.85 10.68
CA ILE A 21 11.20 -3.40 10.87
C ILE A 21 12.52 -2.78 11.31
N GLY A 22 13.20 -3.33 12.34
CA GLY A 22 14.46 -2.79 12.84
C GLY A 22 15.58 -2.75 11.79
N VAL A 23 15.75 -3.84 11.03
CA VAL A 23 16.76 -3.92 9.97
C VAL A 23 16.44 -2.95 8.84
N ASN A 24 15.21 -2.99 8.32
CA ASN A 24 14.80 -2.16 7.19
C ASN A 24 14.75 -0.68 7.55
N ALA A 25 14.39 -0.33 8.77
CA ALA A 25 14.37 1.06 9.24
C ALA A 25 15.75 1.72 9.14
N GLY A 26 16.81 1.05 9.62
CA GLY A 26 18.16 1.55 9.51
C GLY A 26 18.60 1.76 8.05
N ILE A 27 18.28 0.81 7.17
CA ILE A 27 18.62 0.89 5.75
C ILE A 27 17.86 2.03 5.08
N VAL A 28 16.54 2.08 5.22
CA VAL A 28 15.69 3.09 4.58
C VAL A 28 16.08 4.50 5.02
N LYS A 29 16.26 4.72 6.32
CA LYS A 29 16.70 6.01 6.87
C LYS A 29 18.03 6.44 6.28
N SER A 30 19.06 5.58 6.35
CA SER A 30 20.39 5.88 5.84
C SER A 30 20.39 6.18 4.34
N VAL A 31 19.70 5.37 3.54
CA VAL A 31 19.62 5.57 2.08
C VAL A 31 18.89 6.87 1.76
N ALA A 32 17.75 7.12 2.39
CA ALA A 32 16.93 8.31 2.13
C ALA A 32 17.70 9.61 2.51
N GLU A 33 18.33 9.66 3.69
CA GLU A 33 19.13 10.80 4.14
C GLU A 33 20.32 11.06 3.19
N ASN A 34 21.02 10.01 2.74
CA ASN A 34 22.13 10.16 1.82
C ASN A 34 21.69 10.64 0.44
N LEU A 35 20.58 10.11 -0.10
CA LEU A 35 20.02 10.58 -1.37
C LEU A 35 19.61 12.04 -1.31
N LEU A 36 18.99 12.49 -0.21
CA LEU A 36 18.54 13.87 -0.05
C LEU A 36 19.70 14.87 -0.09
N LYS A 37 20.90 14.50 0.40
CA LYS A 37 22.11 15.36 0.35
C LYS A 37 22.49 15.74 -1.09
N TYR A 38 22.35 14.81 -2.03
CA TYR A 38 22.73 15.00 -3.41
C TYR A 38 21.55 15.41 -4.32
N SER A 39 20.32 15.18 -3.87
CA SER A 39 19.10 15.45 -4.61
C SER A 39 18.05 16.13 -3.73
N PRO A 40 18.27 17.39 -3.31
CA PRO A 40 17.41 18.06 -2.31
C PRO A 40 15.98 18.29 -2.80
N ASN A 41 15.74 18.22 -4.09
CA ASN A 41 14.41 18.37 -4.69
C ASN A 41 13.76 17.04 -5.10
N ALA A 42 14.34 15.90 -4.76
CA ALA A 42 13.81 14.59 -5.13
C ALA A 42 12.43 14.33 -4.51
N ILE A 43 11.62 13.56 -5.23
CA ILE A 43 10.43 12.90 -4.72
C ILE A 43 10.83 11.46 -4.42
N PHE A 44 10.52 10.98 -3.23
CA PHE A 44 10.85 9.63 -2.77
C PHE A 44 9.66 8.70 -2.99
N VAL A 45 9.88 7.62 -3.72
CA VAL A 45 8.91 6.53 -3.87
C VAL A 45 9.43 5.33 -3.08
N VAL A 46 8.78 5.03 -1.96
CA VAL A 46 9.16 3.96 -1.05
C VAL A 46 8.49 2.66 -1.47
N ILE A 47 9.27 1.58 -1.58
CA ILE A 47 8.80 0.22 -1.91
C ILE A 47 9.22 -0.79 -0.84
N SER A 48 10.07 -0.39 0.10
CA SER A 48 10.61 -1.26 1.15
C SER A 48 9.53 -1.70 2.13
N TYR A 49 9.54 -2.98 2.50
CA TYR A 49 8.57 -3.59 3.42
C TYR A 49 9.01 -3.43 4.90
N PRO A 50 8.09 -3.22 5.87
CA PRO A 50 6.66 -2.92 5.72
C PRO A 50 6.44 -1.54 5.12
N MET A 51 5.77 -1.48 3.97
CA MET A 51 5.81 -0.31 3.09
C MET A 51 5.22 0.96 3.72
N ASP A 52 4.08 0.88 4.38
CA ASP A 52 3.44 2.04 5.03
C ASP A 52 4.32 2.59 6.16
N THR A 53 4.85 1.70 6.99
CA THR A 53 5.76 2.03 8.11
C THR A 53 7.08 2.61 7.61
N MET A 54 7.65 2.06 6.53
CA MET A 54 8.89 2.60 5.95
C MET A 54 8.66 3.93 5.25
N THR A 55 7.48 4.17 4.67
CA THR A 55 7.08 5.47 4.11
C THR A 55 6.96 6.51 5.21
N TYR A 56 6.31 6.17 6.32
CA TYR A 56 6.19 7.03 7.50
C TYR A 56 7.57 7.36 8.09
N LEU A 57 8.44 6.37 8.25
CA LEU A 57 9.81 6.56 8.72
C LEU A 57 10.60 7.50 7.81
N ALA A 58 10.59 7.25 6.49
CA ALA A 58 11.29 8.09 5.52
C ALA A 58 10.81 9.54 5.59
N LEU A 59 9.50 9.77 5.67
CA LEU A 59 8.93 11.10 5.81
C LEU A 59 9.43 11.82 7.07
N LYS A 60 9.37 11.15 8.23
CA LYS A 60 9.80 11.73 9.51
C LYS A 60 11.32 11.98 9.53
N ALA A 61 12.12 11.05 9.03
CA ALA A 61 13.58 11.18 8.98
C ALA A 61 14.06 12.31 8.05
N LEU A 62 13.40 12.47 6.90
CA LEU A 62 13.77 13.47 5.91
C LEU A 62 13.23 14.88 6.23
N GLY A 63 12.18 15.00 7.05
CA GLY A 63 11.51 16.27 7.32
C GLY A 63 10.92 16.94 6.06
N LEU A 64 10.60 16.16 5.04
CA LEU A 64 10.05 16.65 3.79
C LEU A 64 8.52 16.84 3.89
N PRO A 65 7.94 17.71 3.06
CA PRO A 65 6.48 17.81 2.96
C PRO A 65 5.88 16.50 2.42
N LYS A 66 4.67 16.16 2.87
CA LYS A 66 4.03 14.86 2.59
C LYS A 66 3.84 14.54 1.11
N ASN A 67 3.75 15.56 0.27
CA ASN A 67 3.62 15.36 -1.18
C ASN A 67 4.87 14.78 -1.85
N ARG A 68 6.02 14.79 -1.18
CA ARG A 68 7.30 14.34 -1.72
C ARG A 68 7.76 12.96 -1.24
N VAL A 69 7.00 12.32 -0.33
CA VAL A 69 7.30 10.96 0.16
C VAL A 69 6.07 10.09 -0.02
N ILE A 70 6.18 9.11 -0.88
CA ILE A 70 5.06 8.32 -1.42
C ILE A 70 5.38 6.84 -1.26
N GLY A 71 4.46 6.07 -0.71
CA GLY A 71 4.56 4.60 -0.69
C GLY A 71 3.77 3.97 -1.84
N MET A 72 4.40 3.07 -2.58
CA MET A 72 3.84 2.47 -3.81
C MET A 72 3.01 1.21 -3.53
N GLY A 73 2.30 1.00 -2.47
CA GLY A 73 1.55 -0.25 -2.20
C GLY A 73 0.30 -0.41 -3.05
N GLY A 74 -0.63 0.53 -2.92
CA GLY A 74 -1.96 0.44 -3.52
C GLY A 74 -1.97 0.36 -5.05
N ALA A 75 -0.98 0.93 -5.74
CA ALA A 75 -0.83 0.80 -7.19
C ALA A 75 -0.64 -0.67 -7.60
N LEU A 76 0.20 -1.41 -6.87
CA LEU A 76 0.44 -2.83 -7.09
C LEU A 76 -0.80 -3.67 -6.74
N ASP A 77 -1.41 -3.42 -5.59
CA ASP A 77 -2.56 -4.17 -5.12
C ASP A 77 -3.78 -3.98 -6.04
N SER A 78 -3.99 -2.75 -6.52
CA SER A 78 -5.02 -2.47 -7.52
C SER A 78 -4.78 -3.18 -8.84
N SER A 79 -3.53 -3.34 -9.26
CA SER A 79 -3.20 -4.13 -10.45
C SER A 79 -3.57 -5.61 -10.28
N ARG A 80 -3.32 -6.18 -9.11
CA ARG A 80 -3.75 -7.55 -8.76
C ARG A 80 -5.28 -7.66 -8.74
N PHE A 81 -5.95 -6.70 -8.13
CA PHE A 81 -7.41 -6.65 -8.08
C PHE A 81 -8.02 -6.62 -9.49
N LYS A 82 -7.51 -5.75 -10.37
CA LYS A 82 -7.93 -5.68 -11.78
C LYS A 82 -7.70 -7.00 -12.51
N TYR A 83 -6.58 -7.66 -12.26
CA TYR A 83 -6.29 -8.98 -12.83
C TYR A 83 -7.33 -10.02 -12.39
N PHE A 84 -7.59 -10.17 -11.10
CA PHE A 84 -8.56 -11.16 -10.60
C PHE A 84 -10.00 -10.85 -11.05
N LEU A 85 -10.39 -9.56 -11.08
CA LEU A 85 -11.66 -9.15 -11.66
C LEU A 85 -11.78 -9.56 -13.15
N SER A 86 -10.73 -9.31 -13.93
CA SER A 86 -10.73 -9.64 -15.35
C SER A 86 -10.86 -11.15 -15.59
N GLN A 87 -10.21 -11.98 -14.76
CA GLN A 87 -10.36 -13.43 -14.81
C GLN A 87 -11.79 -13.87 -14.45
N ALA A 88 -12.37 -13.29 -13.42
CA ALA A 88 -13.73 -13.60 -12.99
C ALA A 88 -14.80 -13.21 -14.02
N ILE A 89 -14.61 -12.09 -14.73
CA ILE A 89 -15.52 -11.60 -15.78
C ILE A 89 -15.26 -12.31 -17.13
N GLY A 90 -14.03 -12.79 -17.37
CA GLY A 90 -13.60 -13.33 -18.66
C GLY A 90 -13.27 -12.23 -19.68
N CYS A 91 -12.63 -11.15 -19.26
CA CYS A 91 -12.31 -9.99 -20.11
C CYS A 91 -10.82 -9.58 -20.02
N ASN A 92 -10.42 -8.56 -20.79
CA ASN A 92 -9.08 -7.99 -20.71
C ASN A 92 -8.94 -7.10 -19.47
N ALA A 93 -7.85 -7.29 -18.72
CA ALA A 93 -7.56 -6.53 -17.49
C ALA A 93 -7.46 -5.00 -17.72
N ASN A 94 -7.10 -4.56 -18.93
CA ASN A 94 -7.06 -3.13 -19.27
C ASN A 94 -8.46 -2.48 -19.41
N GLU A 95 -9.51 -3.27 -19.42
CA GLU A 95 -10.89 -2.78 -19.55
C GLU A 95 -11.61 -2.74 -18.19
N VAL A 96 -10.95 -3.22 -17.15
CA VAL A 96 -11.46 -3.23 -15.78
C VAL A 96 -10.78 -2.14 -14.97
N GLU A 97 -11.57 -1.38 -14.24
CA GLU A 97 -11.07 -0.47 -13.22
C GLU A 97 -11.38 -1.00 -11.83
N GLY A 98 -10.40 -0.91 -10.95
CA GLY A 98 -10.53 -1.37 -9.57
C GLY A 98 -9.45 -0.71 -8.70
N MET A 99 -9.77 -0.51 -7.44
CA MET A 99 -8.92 0.20 -6.49
C MET A 99 -8.83 -0.57 -5.18
N VAL A 100 -7.63 -0.60 -4.62
CA VAL A 100 -7.35 -1.13 -3.28
C VAL A 100 -6.82 0.00 -2.43
N ILE A 101 -7.39 0.20 -1.25
CA ILE A 101 -6.95 1.17 -0.23
C ILE A 101 -6.57 0.45 1.06
N GLY A 102 -6.18 1.22 2.09
CA GLY A 102 -5.73 0.66 3.36
C GLY A 102 -4.24 0.35 3.39
N GLY A 103 -3.78 -0.34 4.42
CA GLY A 103 -2.38 -0.74 4.58
C GLY A 103 -1.97 -1.81 3.57
N HIS A 104 -0.70 -1.80 3.17
CA HIS A 104 -0.14 -2.76 2.22
C HIS A 104 0.27 -4.06 2.91
N GLY A 105 -0.70 -4.83 3.37
CA GLY A 105 -0.51 -6.13 4.01
C GLY A 105 -1.72 -7.02 3.76
N ASP A 106 -1.52 -8.34 3.81
CA ASP A 106 -2.53 -9.35 3.43
C ASP A 106 -3.84 -9.22 4.23
N THR A 107 -3.79 -8.68 5.43
CA THR A 107 -4.96 -8.49 6.31
C THR A 107 -5.44 -7.04 6.39
N THR A 108 -4.72 -6.10 5.79
CA THR A 108 -4.97 -4.66 5.96
C THR A 108 -5.43 -3.96 4.70
N MET A 109 -5.20 -4.54 3.52
CA MET A 109 -5.68 -3.98 2.27
C MET A 109 -7.20 -4.18 2.08
N ILE A 110 -7.83 -3.23 1.41
CA ILE A 110 -9.29 -3.17 1.23
C ILE A 110 -9.59 -3.01 -0.26
N PRO A 111 -9.84 -4.12 -0.99
CA PRO A 111 -10.33 -4.05 -2.36
C PRO A 111 -11.73 -3.44 -2.40
N LEU A 112 -11.87 -2.29 -3.06
CA LEU A 112 -13.13 -1.56 -3.15
C LEU A 112 -14.02 -2.11 -4.27
N THR A 113 -14.68 -3.23 -4.03
CA THR A 113 -15.53 -3.92 -5.01
C THR A 113 -16.69 -3.06 -5.51
N ARG A 114 -17.23 -2.21 -4.66
CA ARG A 114 -18.34 -1.28 -5.00
C ARG A 114 -17.92 -0.19 -6.00
N PHE A 115 -16.66 0.17 -6.04
CA PHE A 115 -16.10 1.16 -6.99
C PHE A 115 -15.54 0.50 -8.25
N ALA A 116 -15.48 -0.84 -8.31
CA ALA A 116 -14.91 -1.53 -9.45
C ALA A 116 -15.87 -1.50 -10.65
N THR A 117 -15.32 -1.26 -11.84
CA THR A 117 -16.11 -1.18 -13.08
C THR A 117 -15.46 -1.97 -14.22
N TYR A 118 -16.30 -2.47 -15.12
CA TYR A 118 -15.90 -2.99 -16.42
C TYR A 118 -16.55 -2.09 -17.50
N LYS A 119 -15.73 -1.42 -18.29
CA LYS A 119 -16.20 -0.45 -19.30
C LYS A 119 -17.15 0.61 -18.71
N GLY A 120 -16.88 1.07 -17.49
CA GLY A 120 -17.69 2.09 -16.80
C GLY A 120 -18.98 1.56 -16.16
N MET A 121 -19.27 0.28 -16.28
CA MET A 121 -20.42 -0.36 -15.62
C MET A 121 -19.95 -1.09 -14.34
N PRO A 122 -20.73 -1.06 -13.24
CA PRO A 122 -20.37 -1.78 -12.02
C PRO A 122 -20.13 -3.26 -12.30
N VAL A 123 -19.04 -3.82 -11.75
CA VAL A 123 -18.70 -5.25 -11.93
C VAL A 123 -19.77 -6.19 -11.38
N ALA A 124 -20.57 -5.75 -10.41
CA ALA A 124 -21.71 -6.49 -9.87
C ALA A 124 -22.80 -6.81 -10.94
N ASN A 125 -22.77 -6.16 -12.09
CA ASN A 125 -23.64 -6.51 -13.21
C ASN A 125 -23.17 -7.76 -13.99
N PHE A 126 -21.94 -8.21 -13.77
CA PHE A 126 -21.29 -9.27 -14.55
C PHE A 126 -20.96 -10.52 -13.73
N ILE A 127 -20.71 -10.36 -12.42
CA ILE A 127 -20.37 -11.45 -11.51
C ILE A 127 -21.16 -11.33 -10.21
N SER A 128 -21.40 -12.47 -9.55
CA SER A 128 -22.16 -12.52 -8.30
C SER A 128 -21.41 -11.89 -7.11
N ALA A 129 -22.12 -11.59 -6.04
CA ALA A 129 -21.54 -11.06 -4.81
C ALA A 129 -20.51 -12.03 -4.22
N GLU A 130 -20.82 -13.33 -4.19
CA GLU A 130 -19.91 -14.37 -3.71
C GLU A 130 -18.61 -14.39 -4.52
N LYS A 131 -18.71 -14.22 -5.86
CA LYS A 131 -17.54 -14.18 -6.74
C LYS A 131 -16.70 -12.91 -6.50
N LEU A 132 -17.34 -11.79 -6.20
CA LEU A 132 -16.64 -10.56 -5.82
C LEU A 132 -15.87 -10.71 -4.50
N GLU A 133 -16.43 -11.43 -3.53
CA GLU A 133 -15.74 -11.74 -2.26
C GLU A 133 -14.54 -12.65 -2.50
N GLU A 134 -14.65 -13.68 -3.34
CA GLU A 134 -13.52 -14.53 -3.74
C GLU A 134 -12.40 -13.72 -4.43
N VAL A 135 -12.76 -12.80 -5.31
CA VAL A 135 -11.81 -11.91 -5.99
C VAL A 135 -11.11 -10.99 -4.98
N ALA A 136 -11.85 -10.41 -4.04
CA ALA A 136 -11.28 -9.57 -3.00
C ALA A 136 -10.29 -10.37 -2.11
N ALA A 137 -10.67 -11.56 -1.67
CA ALA A 137 -9.82 -12.45 -0.88
C ALA A 137 -8.54 -12.85 -1.64
N ALA A 138 -8.67 -13.25 -2.92
CA ALA A 138 -7.53 -13.59 -3.76
C ALA A 138 -6.57 -12.40 -3.95
N THR A 139 -7.11 -11.19 -4.05
CA THR A 139 -6.32 -9.95 -4.13
C THR A 139 -5.47 -9.75 -2.89
N MET A 140 -6.07 -9.91 -1.71
CA MET A 140 -5.41 -9.71 -0.43
C MET A 140 -4.21 -10.64 -0.24
N VAL A 141 -4.36 -11.93 -0.55
CA VAL A 141 -3.30 -12.94 -0.37
C VAL A 141 -2.40 -13.12 -1.59
N GLY A 142 -2.61 -12.36 -2.66
CA GLY A 142 -1.90 -12.55 -3.93
C GLY A 142 -0.38 -12.39 -3.82
N GLY A 143 0.09 -11.52 -2.93
CA GLY A 143 1.52 -11.33 -2.63
C GLY A 143 2.14 -12.54 -1.95
N ALA A 144 1.54 -13.02 -0.87
CA ALA A 144 1.99 -14.19 -0.14
C ALA A 144 1.96 -15.46 -1.01
N THR A 145 0.90 -15.63 -1.81
CA THR A 145 0.78 -16.76 -2.74
C THR A 145 1.93 -16.78 -3.74
N LEU A 146 2.26 -15.63 -4.35
CA LEU A 146 3.35 -15.53 -5.32
C LEU A 146 4.71 -15.77 -4.65
N THR A 147 4.94 -15.21 -3.47
CA THR A 147 6.16 -15.43 -2.68
C THR A 147 6.36 -16.91 -2.36
N LYS A 148 5.28 -17.61 -1.97
CA LYS A 148 5.32 -19.05 -1.70
C LYS A 148 5.67 -19.87 -2.95
N LEU A 149 5.14 -19.49 -4.11
CA LEU A 149 5.41 -20.19 -5.38
C LEU A 149 6.84 -19.95 -5.89
N LEU A 150 7.37 -18.74 -5.70
CA LEU A 150 8.71 -18.36 -6.17
C LEU A 150 9.82 -18.75 -5.18
N GLY A 151 9.49 -18.99 -3.91
CA GLY A 151 10.47 -19.18 -2.82
C GLY A 151 11.18 -17.89 -2.42
N THR A 152 10.76 -16.74 -2.95
CA THR A 152 11.30 -15.40 -2.66
C THR A 152 10.27 -14.34 -2.98
N SER A 153 10.47 -13.11 -2.48
CA SER A 153 9.60 -11.98 -2.82
C SER A 153 9.60 -11.72 -4.33
N ALA A 154 8.44 -11.43 -4.89
CA ALA A 154 8.31 -11.00 -6.29
C ALA A 154 8.94 -9.61 -6.47
N TRP A 155 9.59 -9.37 -7.62
CA TRP A 155 10.18 -8.07 -7.96
C TRP A 155 9.68 -7.48 -9.28
N TYR A 156 9.21 -8.29 -10.23
CA TYR A 156 8.73 -7.78 -11.52
C TYR A 156 7.51 -6.88 -11.38
N ALA A 157 6.47 -7.35 -10.67
CA ALA A 157 5.25 -6.58 -10.49
C ALA A 157 5.46 -5.32 -9.60
N PRO A 158 6.20 -5.40 -8.48
CA PRO A 158 6.59 -4.18 -7.74
C PRO A 158 7.42 -3.20 -8.58
N GLY A 159 8.36 -3.70 -9.40
CA GLY A 159 9.14 -2.87 -10.32
C GLY A 159 8.26 -2.14 -11.34
N ALA A 160 7.31 -2.85 -11.96
CA ALA A 160 6.37 -2.27 -12.90
C ALA A 160 5.44 -1.24 -12.25
N ALA A 161 4.92 -1.52 -11.04
CA ALA A 161 4.08 -0.59 -10.29
C ALA A 161 4.87 0.66 -9.84
N GLY A 162 6.13 0.48 -9.43
CA GLY A 162 7.03 1.60 -9.13
C GLY A 162 7.29 2.46 -10.37
N ALA A 163 7.58 1.85 -11.52
CA ALA A 163 7.75 2.56 -12.78
C ALA A 163 6.50 3.34 -13.18
N PHE A 164 5.31 2.77 -13.01
CA PHE A 164 4.03 3.43 -13.27
C PHE A 164 3.82 4.69 -12.40
N VAL A 165 4.15 4.63 -11.11
CA VAL A 165 4.08 5.78 -10.21
C VAL A 165 5.09 6.85 -10.64
N VAL A 166 6.33 6.47 -10.90
CA VAL A 166 7.41 7.38 -11.35
C VAL A 166 7.06 8.04 -12.69
N GLU A 167 6.57 7.27 -13.66
CA GLU A 167 6.12 7.79 -14.96
C GLU A 167 4.99 8.82 -14.81
N SER A 168 4.02 8.54 -13.91
CA SER A 168 2.92 9.46 -13.62
C SER A 168 3.40 10.81 -13.09
N ILE A 169 4.47 10.81 -12.30
CA ILE A 169 5.12 12.03 -11.76
C ILE A 169 5.92 12.73 -12.84
N LEU A 170 6.81 12.02 -13.54
CA LEU A 170 7.73 12.60 -14.53
C LEU A 170 6.99 13.25 -15.70
N HIS A 171 5.89 12.67 -16.13
CA HIS A 171 5.06 13.18 -17.23
C HIS A 171 3.89 14.05 -16.79
N ASP A 172 3.81 14.40 -15.50
CA ASP A 172 2.73 15.24 -14.94
C ASP A 172 1.32 14.75 -15.33
N GLN A 173 1.10 13.43 -15.25
CA GLN A 173 -0.08 12.81 -15.87
C GLN A 173 -1.39 13.06 -15.10
N LYS A 174 -1.33 13.60 -13.89
CA LYS A 174 -2.49 13.83 -13.00
C LYS A 174 -3.34 12.58 -12.79
N LYS A 175 -2.69 11.41 -12.79
CA LYS A 175 -3.38 10.14 -12.55
C LYS A 175 -3.85 10.02 -11.11
N MET A 176 -5.04 9.50 -10.95
CA MET A 176 -5.51 9.04 -9.64
C MET A 176 -5.00 7.62 -9.39
N VAL A 177 -4.15 7.48 -8.39
CA VAL A 177 -3.49 6.21 -8.03
C VAL A 177 -3.57 6.03 -6.51
N PRO A 178 -3.92 4.86 -5.98
CA PRO A 178 -3.82 4.62 -4.54
C PRO A 178 -2.35 4.47 -4.16
N CYS A 179 -1.92 5.34 -3.26
CA CYS A 179 -0.56 5.37 -2.70
C CYS A 179 -0.61 5.58 -1.19
N SER A 180 0.38 5.07 -0.49
CA SER A 180 0.57 5.37 0.93
C SER A 180 1.10 6.79 1.10
N VAL A 181 0.39 7.59 1.88
CA VAL A 181 0.69 9.00 2.14
C VAL A 181 0.32 9.35 3.57
N LEU A 182 1.03 10.34 4.17
CA LEU A 182 0.69 10.85 5.49
C LEU A 182 -0.71 11.47 5.48
N LEU A 183 -1.58 10.95 6.36
CA LEU A 183 -2.88 11.53 6.64
C LEU A 183 -2.76 12.55 7.79
N GLU A 184 -3.49 13.65 7.67
CA GLU A 184 -3.56 14.76 8.61
C GLU A 184 -5.02 15.16 8.92
N GLY A 185 -5.91 14.17 8.95
CA GLY A 185 -7.35 14.31 9.18
C GLY A 185 -8.20 13.68 8.10
N GLU A 186 -7.61 13.40 6.92
CA GLU A 186 -8.33 12.73 5.84
C GLU A 186 -8.79 11.33 6.29
N TYR A 187 -9.96 10.90 5.89
CA TYR A 187 -10.62 9.65 6.32
C TYR A 187 -10.80 9.52 7.84
N GLY A 188 -10.67 10.61 8.59
CA GLY A 188 -10.74 10.62 10.06
C GLY A 188 -9.46 10.12 10.75
N GLU A 189 -8.36 9.91 10.01
CA GLU A 189 -7.10 9.38 10.49
C GLU A 189 -5.99 10.44 10.43
N SER A 190 -4.99 10.32 11.30
CA SER A 190 -3.85 11.25 11.34
C SER A 190 -2.58 10.56 11.81
N ASP A 191 -1.43 11.13 11.44
CA ASP A 191 -0.09 10.72 11.86
C ASP A 191 0.25 9.25 11.49
N LEU A 192 -0.21 8.82 10.32
CA LEU A 192 0.20 7.55 9.71
C LEU A 192 0.28 7.72 8.19
N CYS A 193 1.14 6.92 7.55
CA CYS A 193 1.08 6.71 6.10
C CYS A 193 0.25 5.46 5.83
N ILE A 194 -0.75 5.59 4.95
CA ILE A 194 -1.65 4.50 4.57
C ILE A 194 -2.15 4.72 3.15
N GLY A 195 -2.49 3.64 2.45
CA GLY A 195 -2.93 3.66 1.07
C GLY A 195 -4.30 4.31 0.89
N VAL A 196 -4.34 5.44 0.19
CA VAL A 196 -5.55 6.17 -0.20
C VAL A 196 -5.42 6.68 -1.63
N PRO A 197 -6.52 6.98 -2.34
CA PRO A 197 -6.45 7.56 -3.68
C PRO A 197 -5.80 8.94 -3.64
N VAL A 198 -4.79 9.15 -4.47
CA VAL A 198 -4.11 10.44 -4.62
C VAL A 198 -4.04 10.84 -6.08
N ILE A 199 -3.97 12.13 -6.36
CA ILE A 199 -3.63 12.64 -7.69
C ILE A 199 -2.12 12.85 -7.74
N LEU A 200 -1.45 12.14 -8.66
CA LEU A 200 -0.01 12.23 -8.90
C LEU A 200 0.29 13.17 -10.05
N GLY A 201 1.14 14.14 -9.80
CA GLY A 201 1.66 15.06 -10.79
C GLY A 201 3.15 15.34 -10.57
N LYS A 202 3.71 16.28 -11.34
CA LYS A 202 5.15 16.61 -11.33
C LYS A 202 5.73 17.01 -9.97
N ASN A 203 4.87 17.44 -9.04
CA ASN A 203 5.28 17.81 -7.69
C ASN A 203 5.07 16.66 -6.65
N GLY A 204 4.80 15.45 -7.11
CA GLY A 204 4.41 14.32 -6.29
C GLY A 204 2.91 14.25 -6.07
N ILE A 205 2.47 14.08 -4.83
CA ILE A 205 1.04 14.07 -4.49
C ILE A 205 0.49 15.49 -4.51
N GLU A 206 -0.49 15.74 -5.37
CA GLU A 206 -1.11 17.05 -5.48
C GLU A 206 -2.41 17.15 -4.68
N LYS A 207 -3.09 16.01 -4.49
CA LYS A 207 -4.35 15.93 -3.75
C LYS A 207 -4.57 14.52 -3.23
N ILE A 208 -5.04 14.41 -1.99
CA ILE A 208 -5.68 13.20 -1.47
C ILE A 208 -7.16 13.26 -1.85
N VAL A 209 -7.70 12.17 -2.37
CA VAL A 209 -9.11 12.08 -2.77
C VAL A 209 -9.85 11.26 -1.73
N GLU A 210 -10.75 11.90 -0.99
CA GLU A 210 -11.61 11.21 -0.03
C GLU A 210 -12.82 10.60 -0.75
N LEU A 211 -12.93 9.27 -0.68
CA LEU A 211 -14.05 8.52 -1.23
C LEU A 211 -15.22 8.49 -0.25
N ASN A 212 -16.44 8.50 -0.78
CA ASN A 212 -17.62 8.27 0.05
C ASN A 212 -17.76 6.78 0.40
N LEU A 213 -17.01 6.34 1.41
CA LEU A 213 -17.02 5.00 1.93
C LEU A 213 -18.34 4.72 2.67
N ASN A 214 -18.88 3.52 2.50
CA ASN A 214 -19.99 3.06 3.32
C ASN A 214 -19.52 2.63 4.73
N GLU A 215 -20.43 2.27 5.62
CA GLU A 215 -20.09 1.97 7.02
C GLU A 215 -19.17 0.74 7.16
N ASP A 216 -19.34 -0.28 6.34
CA ASP A 216 -18.46 -1.47 6.32
C ASP A 216 -17.04 -1.10 5.83
N GLU A 217 -16.95 -0.32 4.75
CA GLU A 217 -15.67 0.15 4.22
C GLU A 217 -14.95 1.06 5.21
N LYS A 218 -15.67 1.95 5.91
CA LYS A 218 -15.12 2.79 6.99
C LYS A 218 -14.59 1.95 8.15
N ALA A 219 -15.36 0.94 8.58
CA ALA A 219 -14.94 0.05 9.66
C ALA A 219 -13.67 -0.73 9.27
N LYS A 220 -13.59 -1.23 8.03
CA LYS A 220 -12.39 -1.89 7.51
C LYS A 220 -11.20 -0.92 7.45
N PHE A 221 -11.44 0.33 7.02
CA PHE A 221 -10.37 1.32 6.95
C PHE A 221 -9.83 1.68 8.33
N ALA A 222 -10.69 1.88 9.32
CA ALA A 222 -10.29 2.12 10.71
C ALA A 222 -9.50 0.94 11.30
N ALA A 223 -9.92 -0.30 11.03
CA ALA A 223 -9.19 -1.49 11.45
C ALA A 223 -7.81 -1.58 10.79
N SER A 224 -7.72 -1.26 9.50
CA SER A 224 -6.47 -1.19 8.75
C SER A 224 -5.54 -0.10 9.30
N ALA A 225 -6.04 1.10 9.55
CA ALA A 225 -5.29 2.20 10.14
C ALA A 225 -4.75 1.83 11.54
N LYS A 226 -5.56 1.19 12.37
CA LYS A 226 -5.14 0.68 13.68
C LYS A 226 -3.96 -0.29 13.57
N ALA A 227 -3.98 -1.20 12.61
CA ALA A 227 -2.88 -2.15 12.38
C ALA A 227 -1.60 -1.42 11.95
N VAL A 228 -1.69 -0.43 11.05
CA VAL A 228 -0.55 0.40 10.63
C VAL A 228 -0.01 1.23 11.78
N HIS A 229 -0.85 1.80 12.65
CA HIS A 229 -0.39 2.46 13.87
C HIS A 229 0.39 1.50 14.79
N GLY A 230 -0.04 0.24 14.89
CA GLY A 230 0.67 -0.79 15.64
C GLY A 230 2.08 -1.03 15.09
N THR A 231 2.23 -1.17 13.77
CA THR A 231 3.55 -1.35 13.15
C THR A 231 4.41 -0.09 13.24
N ASN A 232 3.82 1.10 13.21
CA ASN A 232 4.56 2.35 13.41
C ASN A 232 5.06 2.50 14.86
N ALA A 233 4.34 1.97 15.85
CA ALA A 233 4.80 1.97 17.25
C ALA A 233 6.12 1.20 17.41
N ALA A 234 6.30 0.10 16.68
CA ALA A 234 7.52 -0.69 16.68
C ALA A 234 8.77 0.11 16.24
N LEU A 235 8.61 1.18 15.43
CA LEU A 235 9.74 2.06 15.07
C LEU A 235 10.36 2.74 16.29
N LYS A 236 9.55 3.11 17.28
CA LYS A 236 10.04 3.71 18.54
C LYS A 236 10.74 2.67 19.40
N GLU A 237 10.21 1.45 19.45
CA GLU A 237 10.79 0.34 20.22
C GLU A 237 12.18 -0.06 19.71
N VAL A 238 12.39 0.01 18.37
CA VAL A 238 13.69 -0.26 17.75
C VAL A 238 14.60 0.98 17.68
N GLY A 239 14.18 2.13 18.23
CA GLY A 239 14.99 3.36 18.26
C GLY A 239 15.19 4.01 16.88
N ALA A 240 14.29 3.78 15.92
CA ALA A 240 14.39 4.35 14.59
C ALA A 240 13.75 5.76 14.48
N LEU A 241 12.82 6.07 15.40
CA LEU A 241 12.15 7.38 15.56
C LEU A 241 12.27 7.88 16.98
#